data_b95ac8c9affcf247e4027146861f5afd
#
_entry.id   b95ac8c9affcf247e4027146861f5afd
#
_cell.length_a   1.000
_cell.length_b   1.000
_cell.length_c   1.000
_cell.angle_alpha   90.00
_cell.angle_beta   90.00
_cell.angle_gamma   90.00
#
_symmetry.space_group_name_H-M   'P 1'
#
loop_
_entity.id
_entity.type
_entity.pdbx_description
1 polymer ?
#
loop_
_entity_poly.entity_id
_entity_poly.type
_entity_poly.pdbx_seq_one_letter_code
_entity_poly.pdbx_strand_id
1 'polypeptide(L)'
;EAELLAGLVQSPVQYNPLQHPEAAQERRNIVLSVMADQGVITEAEEAEAKAVNVTDMLHATQIREGCSGAGDENAYFCSYAVRQFLADSAFGKTSIERERLLKTGGLTIRTTLDPKKQHAAYEALTKTIPSDDASGLDDALVSLVPQTGEVVAMAQNTVYGVGEDETMSNYAADGSFQVGSTFKVFVLAEWYKEGRSGYETIDGRTNFPNGSFKCDGAPIHTESWNVVDLAGKDGAFNVIGATGLSVNH
;
A
#
# COMPACT_ATOMS: atom_id res chain seq x y z
N GLU A 1 -2.54 -32.86 -19.36
CA GLU A 1 -1.78 -31.84 -18.59
C GLU A 1 -0.29 -32.21 -18.50
N ALA A 2 0.06 -33.47 -18.26
CA ALA A 2 1.46 -33.93 -18.14
C ALA A 2 2.25 -33.67 -19.43
N GLU A 3 1.66 -33.86 -20.59
CA GLU A 3 2.23 -33.64 -21.91
C GLU A 3 2.52 -32.17 -22.17
N LEU A 4 1.66 -31.27 -21.68
CA LEU A 4 1.87 -29.83 -21.73
C LEU A 4 3.07 -29.42 -20.88
N LEU A 5 3.14 -29.92 -19.65
CA LEU A 5 4.28 -29.67 -18.75
C LEU A 5 5.59 -30.23 -19.34
N ALA A 6 5.58 -31.45 -19.92
CA ALA A 6 6.74 -32.01 -20.60
C ALA A 6 7.16 -31.16 -21.81
N GLY A 7 6.20 -30.60 -22.54
CA GLY A 7 6.46 -29.69 -23.66
C GLY A 7 7.15 -28.39 -23.26
N LEU A 8 6.77 -27.81 -22.10
CA LEU A 8 7.33 -26.56 -21.55
C LEU A 8 8.84 -26.65 -21.25
N VAL A 9 9.35 -27.84 -20.91
CA VAL A 9 10.77 -28.02 -20.54
C VAL A 9 11.72 -27.58 -21.63
N GLN A 10 11.34 -27.65 -22.90
CA GLN A 10 12.19 -27.23 -24.02
C GLN A 10 12.43 -25.73 -24.04
N SER A 11 11.38 -24.93 -23.81
CA SER A 11 11.46 -23.48 -23.75
C SER A 11 10.26 -22.93 -22.97
N PRO A 12 10.40 -22.71 -21.65
CA PRO A 12 9.30 -22.26 -20.80
C PRO A 12 8.71 -20.91 -21.22
N VAL A 13 9.51 -20.02 -21.81
CA VAL A 13 9.05 -18.72 -22.28
C VAL A 13 8.25 -18.86 -23.58
N GLN A 14 8.79 -19.58 -24.57
CA GLN A 14 8.18 -19.70 -25.90
C GLN A 14 6.86 -20.49 -25.86
N TYR A 15 6.80 -21.53 -25.00
CA TYR A 15 5.64 -22.41 -24.88
C TYR A 15 4.80 -22.13 -23.63
N ASN A 16 4.92 -20.92 -23.05
CA ASN A 16 4.08 -20.51 -21.93
C ASN A 16 2.60 -20.48 -22.36
N PRO A 17 1.75 -21.36 -21.84
CA PRO A 17 0.37 -21.48 -22.30
C PRO A 17 -0.50 -20.28 -21.92
N LEU A 18 -0.08 -19.45 -20.96
CA LEU A 18 -0.77 -18.22 -20.55
C LEU A 18 -0.46 -17.05 -21.50
N GLN A 19 0.72 -17.06 -22.14
CA GLN A 19 1.16 -15.98 -23.03
C GLN A 19 1.10 -16.40 -24.50
N HIS A 20 1.34 -17.67 -24.79
CA HIS A 20 1.45 -18.24 -26.13
C HIS A 20 0.68 -19.55 -26.23
N PRO A 21 -0.67 -19.55 -26.07
CA PRO A 21 -1.48 -20.77 -25.98
C PRO A 21 -1.39 -21.64 -27.26
N GLU A 22 -1.31 -21.01 -28.42
CA GLU A 22 -1.20 -21.72 -29.70
C GLU A 22 0.14 -22.49 -29.81
N ALA A 23 1.25 -21.84 -29.51
CA ALA A 23 2.56 -22.49 -29.52
C ALA A 23 2.65 -23.59 -28.46
N ALA A 24 2.06 -23.40 -27.30
CA ALA A 24 1.96 -24.41 -26.25
C ALA A 24 1.14 -25.62 -26.69
N GLN A 25 0.03 -25.40 -27.43
CA GLN A 25 -0.80 -26.46 -27.97
C GLN A 25 -0.06 -27.28 -29.03
N GLU A 26 0.60 -26.59 -29.97
CA GLU A 26 1.42 -27.28 -30.98
C GLU A 26 2.51 -28.15 -30.34
N ARG A 27 3.21 -27.57 -29.35
CA ARG A 27 4.27 -28.30 -28.63
C ARG A 27 3.74 -29.52 -27.87
N ARG A 28 2.60 -29.39 -27.17
CA ARG A 28 1.90 -30.48 -26.50
C ARG A 28 1.53 -31.58 -27.52
N ASN A 29 1.01 -31.20 -28.67
CA ASN A 29 0.59 -32.15 -29.71
C ASN A 29 1.78 -32.95 -30.26
N ILE A 30 2.97 -32.35 -30.38
CA ILE A 30 4.20 -33.07 -30.73
C ILE A 30 4.54 -34.12 -29.66
N VAL A 31 4.45 -33.74 -28.36
CA VAL A 31 4.69 -34.68 -27.27
C VAL A 31 3.72 -35.86 -27.31
N LEU A 32 2.43 -35.61 -27.54
CA LEU A 32 1.41 -36.64 -27.68
C LEU A 32 1.70 -37.60 -28.86
N SER A 33 2.12 -37.06 -30.02
CA SER A 33 2.51 -37.91 -31.15
C SER A 33 3.71 -38.82 -30.83
N VAL A 34 4.74 -38.28 -30.15
CA VAL A 34 5.90 -39.09 -29.72
C VAL A 34 5.48 -40.19 -28.74
N MET A 35 4.53 -39.90 -27.84
CA MET A 35 4.02 -40.90 -26.90
C MET A 35 3.26 -42.02 -27.63
N ALA A 36 2.47 -41.70 -28.66
CA ALA A 36 1.76 -42.66 -29.48
C ALA A 36 2.76 -43.53 -30.29
N ASP A 37 3.74 -42.90 -30.94
CA ASP A 37 4.80 -43.59 -31.71
C ASP A 37 5.60 -44.58 -30.85
N GLN A 38 5.78 -44.25 -29.58
CA GLN A 38 6.46 -45.13 -28.61
C GLN A 38 5.53 -46.15 -27.94
N GLY A 39 4.25 -46.14 -28.28
CA GLY A 39 3.26 -47.06 -27.69
C GLY A 39 2.92 -46.81 -26.23
N VAL A 40 3.19 -45.58 -25.73
CA VAL A 40 2.84 -45.15 -24.36
C VAL A 40 1.33 -44.86 -24.27
N ILE A 41 0.76 -44.33 -25.34
CA ILE A 41 -0.68 -44.13 -25.53
C ILE A 41 -1.12 -44.70 -26.87
N THR A 42 -2.40 -44.98 -27.04
CA THR A 42 -2.99 -45.41 -28.29
C THR A 42 -3.24 -44.24 -29.24
N GLU A 43 -3.40 -44.49 -30.53
CA GLU A 43 -3.78 -43.46 -31.51
C GLU A 43 -5.14 -42.81 -31.17
N ALA A 44 -6.07 -43.54 -30.58
CA ALA A 44 -7.34 -43.05 -30.16
C ALA A 44 -7.21 -42.06 -28.99
N GLU A 45 -6.39 -42.38 -27.99
CA GLU A 45 -6.09 -41.47 -26.86
C GLU A 45 -5.31 -40.23 -27.31
N GLU A 46 -4.41 -40.35 -28.30
CA GLU A 46 -3.75 -39.21 -28.92
C GLU A 46 -4.75 -38.26 -29.55
N ALA A 47 -5.66 -38.82 -30.38
CA ALA A 47 -6.66 -38.01 -31.08
C ALA A 47 -7.61 -37.29 -30.10
N GLU A 48 -8.06 -37.98 -29.05
CA GLU A 48 -8.90 -37.40 -27.99
C GLU A 48 -8.17 -36.28 -27.25
N ALA A 49 -6.91 -36.51 -26.85
CA ALA A 49 -6.12 -35.51 -26.13
C ALA A 49 -5.80 -34.26 -26.98
N LYS A 50 -5.54 -34.46 -28.30
CA LYS A 50 -5.32 -33.35 -29.24
C LYS A 50 -6.58 -32.49 -29.49
N ALA A 51 -7.77 -33.07 -29.36
CA ALA A 51 -9.02 -32.35 -29.55
C ALA A 51 -9.33 -31.35 -28.43
N VAL A 52 -8.71 -31.47 -27.27
CA VAL A 52 -8.88 -30.54 -26.16
C VAL A 52 -7.98 -29.32 -26.37
N ASN A 53 -8.53 -28.11 -26.32
CA ASN A 53 -7.73 -26.88 -26.36
C ASN A 53 -6.91 -26.70 -25.07
N VAL A 54 -5.69 -26.21 -25.20
CA VAL A 54 -4.83 -25.94 -24.03
C VAL A 54 -5.48 -24.90 -23.11
N THR A 55 -6.13 -23.88 -23.67
CA THR A 55 -6.84 -22.84 -22.88
C THR A 55 -7.94 -23.40 -22.00
N ASP A 56 -8.65 -24.45 -22.45
CA ASP A 56 -9.77 -25.03 -21.71
C ASP A 56 -9.34 -25.91 -20.53
N MET A 57 -8.07 -26.31 -20.51
CA MET A 57 -7.49 -27.17 -19.45
C MET A 57 -6.63 -26.39 -18.47
N LEU A 58 -6.46 -25.06 -18.66
CA LEU A 58 -5.65 -24.24 -17.76
C LEU A 58 -6.45 -23.82 -16.52
N HIS A 59 -5.93 -24.22 -15.38
CA HIS A 59 -6.40 -23.77 -14.05
C HIS A 59 -5.27 -23.03 -13.33
N ALA A 60 -4.59 -22.14 -14.08
CA ALA A 60 -3.45 -21.41 -13.55
C ALA A 60 -3.90 -20.35 -12.54
N THR A 61 -3.31 -20.39 -11.37
CA THR A 61 -3.41 -19.31 -10.38
C THR A 61 -2.09 -18.55 -10.36
N GLN A 62 -2.17 -17.23 -10.37
CA GLN A 62 -0.98 -16.42 -10.17
C GLN A 62 -0.46 -16.60 -8.75
N ILE A 63 0.81 -16.95 -8.61
CA ILE A 63 1.49 -16.93 -7.32
C ILE A 63 1.71 -15.46 -6.98
N ARG A 64 1.00 -14.99 -5.95
CA ARG A 64 1.26 -13.66 -5.40
C ARG A 64 2.59 -13.69 -4.65
N GLU A 65 3.57 -12.92 -5.11
CA GLU A 65 4.90 -12.86 -4.51
C GLU A 65 5.01 -11.69 -3.50
N GLY A 66 5.93 -11.85 -2.53
CA GLY A 66 6.16 -10.81 -1.54
C GLY A 66 4.90 -10.44 -0.75
N CYS A 67 4.68 -9.15 -0.53
CA CYS A 67 3.56 -8.68 0.27
C CYS A 67 2.19 -8.80 -0.41
N SER A 68 2.13 -8.94 -1.75
CA SER A 68 0.86 -9.31 -2.41
C SER A 68 0.35 -10.68 -1.96
N GLY A 69 1.27 -11.58 -1.55
CA GLY A 69 0.92 -12.88 -0.97
C GLY A 69 0.25 -12.82 0.40
N ALA A 70 0.35 -11.70 1.10
CA ALA A 70 -0.33 -11.49 2.39
C ALA A 70 -1.85 -11.24 2.25
N GLY A 71 -2.35 -11.09 1.02
CA GLY A 71 -3.71 -10.70 0.70
C GLY A 71 -3.93 -9.19 0.82
N ASP A 72 -4.94 -8.69 0.11
CA ASP A 72 -5.19 -7.25 -0.05
C ASP A 72 -5.36 -6.53 1.30
N GLU A 73 -6.01 -7.18 2.25
CA GLU A 73 -6.20 -6.68 3.62
C GLU A 73 -4.86 -6.39 4.34
N ASN A 74 -3.85 -7.25 4.15
CA ASN A 74 -2.62 -7.21 4.95
C ASN A 74 -1.39 -6.70 4.17
N ALA A 75 -1.51 -6.50 2.86
CA ALA A 75 -0.39 -6.23 1.98
C ALA A 75 0.37 -4.95 2.34
N TYR A 76 -0.34 -3.87 2.68
CA TYR A 76 0.27 -2.60 3.07
C TYR A 76 0.97 -2.67 4.42
N PHE A 77 0.39 -3.39 5.39
CA PHE A 77 1.07 -3.65 6.66
C PHE A 77 2.34 -4.50 6.46
N CYS A 78 2.25 -5.56 5.64
CA CYS A 78 3.40 -6.36 5.24
C CYS A 78 4.51 -5.50 4.62
N SER A 79 4.17 -4.64 3.66
CA SER A 79 5.10 -3.72 3.01
C SER A 79 5.80 -2.80 4.01
N TYR A 80 5.04 -2.25 4.95
CA TYR A 80 5.58 -1.44 6.03
C TYR A 80 6.57 -2.23 6.91
N ALA A 81 6.20 -3.43 7.35
CA ALA A 81 7.05 -4.29 8.18
C ALA A 81 8.35 -4.68 7.46
N VAL A 82 8.28 -5.03 6.17
CA VAL A 82 9.45 -5.32 5.33
C VAL A 82 10.37 -4.11 5.24
N ARG A 83 9.84 -2.91 5.05
CA ARG A 83 10.65 -1.69 5.00
C ARG A 83 11.31 -1.36 6.33
N GLN A 84 10.62 -1.55 7.46
CA GLN A 84 11.23 -1.40 8.79
C GLN A 84 12.40 -2.36 8.95
N PHE A 85 12.23 -3.63 8.57
CA PHE A 85 13.32 -4.62 8.57
C PHE A 85 14.51 -4.17 7.71
N LEU A 86 14.24 -3.72 6.49
CA LEU A 86 15.29 -3.28 5.57
C LEU A 86 15.96 -1.96 5.98
N ALA A 87 15.31 -1.13 6.78
CA ALA A 87 15.87 0.11 7.31
C ALA A 87 16.77 -0.11 8.53
N ASP A 88 16.57 -1.19 9.29
CA ASP A 88 17.27 -1.44 10.53
C ASP A 88 18.65 -2.08 10.29
N SER A 89 19.70 -1.36 10.70
CA SER A 89 21.10 -1.81 10.58
C SER A 89 21.45 -3.01 11.47
N ALA A 90 20.60 -3.35 12.44
CA ALA A 90 20.76 -4.55 13.28
C ALA A 90 20.71 -5.85 12.43
N PHE A 91 20.02 -5.84 11.29
CA PHE A 91 19.87 -6.97 10.37
C PHE A 91 20.95 -7.04 9.28
N GLY A 92 21.90 -6.11 9.24
CA GLY A 92 22.98 -6.06 8.28
C GLY A 92 23.50 -4.64 8.03
N LYS A 93 24.80 -4.51 7.80
CA LYS A 93 25.44 -3.20 7.61
C LYS A 93 25.02 -2.49 6.32
N THR A 94 24.74 -3.26 5.28
CA THR A 94 24.32 -2.75 3.98
C THR A 94 22.89 -3.18 3.64
N SER A 95 22.22 -2.46 2.75
CA SER A 95 20.90 -2.84 2.23
C SER A 95 20.92 -4.23 1.56
N ILE A 96 22.01 -4.53 0.84
CA ILE A 96 22.19 -5.82 0.15
C ILE A 96 22.23 -6.98 1.15
N GLU A 97 22.93 -6.81 2.28
CA GLU A 97 22.99 -7.83 3.32
C GLU A 97 21.60 -8.08 3.95
N ARG A 98 20.86 -7.01 4.21
CA ARG A 98 19.49 -7.10 4.77
C ARG A 98 18.51 -7.74 3.80
N GLU A 99 18.56 -7.38 2.53
CA GLU A 99 17.74 -8.03 1.49
C GLU A 99 18.08 -9.52 1.35
N ARG A 100 19.37 -9.85 1.34
CA ARG A 100 19.81 -11.26 1.29
C ARG A 100 19.30 -12.02 2.50
N LEU A 101 19.44 -11.47 3.70
CA LEU A 101 18.94 -12.08 4.93
C LEU A 101 17.43 -12.30 4.87
N LEU A 102 16.65 -11.30 4.41
CA LEU A 102 15.22 -11.41 4.24
C LEU A 102 14.81 -12.54 3.27
N LYS A 103 15.52 -12.64 2.12
CA LYS A 103 15.16 -13.58 1.05
C LYS A 103 15.64 -15.03 1.32
N THR A 104 16.76 -15.21 2.01
CA THR A 104 17.42 -16.51 2.14
C THR A 104 17.65 -16.96 3.58
N GLY A 105 17.34 -16.13 4.56
CA GLY A 105 17.63 -16.41 5.97
C GLY A 105 16.64 -17.35 6.67
N GLY A 106 15.56 -17.76 6.02
CA GLY A 106 14.52 -18.60 6.63
C GLY A 106 13.86 -17.97 7.86
N LEU A 107 13.71 -16.64 7.85
CA LEU A 107 13.27 -15.88 9.01
C LEU A 107 11.77 -16.02 9.28
N THR A 108 11.42 -16.00 10.56
CA THR A 108 10.06 -15.71 11.02
C THR A 108 10.02 -14.30 11.59
N ILE A 109 9.31 -13.39 10.92
CA ILE A 109 9.14 -12.02 11.38
C ILE A 109 7.81 -11.92 12.14
N ARG A 110 7.88 -11.67 13.45
CA ARG A 110 6.70 -11.43 14.27
C ARG A 110 6.45 -9.94 14.36
N THR A 111 5.25 -9.51 13.98
CA THR A 111 4.84 -8.11 13.94
C THR A 111 3.84 -7.77 15.05
N THR A 112 3.50 -6.49 15.17
CA THR A 112 2.50 -5.94 16.08
C THR A 112 1.08 -5.95 15.51
N LEU A 113 0.87 -6.46 14.30
CA LEU A 113 -0.44 -6.53 13.67
C LEU A 113 -1.44 -7.30 14.54
N ASP A 114 -2.58 -6.65 14.82
CA ASP A 114 -3.76 -7.27 15.43
C ASP A 114 -4.74 -7.64 14.32
N PRO A 115 -4.97 -8.94 14.02
CA PRO A 115 -5.81 -9.35 12.89
C PRO A 115 -7.25 -8.83 12.97
N LYS A 116 -7.80 -8.65 14.17
CA LYS A 116 -9.16 -8.14 14.34
C LYS A 116 -9.26 -6.66 14.02
N LYS A 117 -8.27 -5.89 14.47
CA LYS A 117 -8.20 -4.45 14.17
C LYS A 117 -7.88 -4.20 12.71
N GLN A 118 -6.99 -5.01 12.13
CA GLN A 118 -6.65 -4.95 10.71
C GLN A 118 -7.89 -5.20 9.84
N HIS A 119 -8.63 -6.26 10.12
CA HIS A 119 -9.86 -6.58 9.42
C HIS A 119 -10.89 -5.45 9.53
N ALA A 120 -11.12 -4.94 10.75
CA ALA A 120 -12.05 -3.83 10.97
C ALA A 120 -11.64 -2.54 10.23
N ALA A 121 -10.33 -2.25 10.18
CA ALA A 121 -9.80 -1.10 9.45
C ALA A 121 -10.01 -1.24 7.93
N TYR A 122 -9.65 -2.39 7.38
CA TYR A 122 -9.83 -2.69 5.96
C TYR A 122 -11.31 -2.67 5.55
N GLU A 123 -12.17 -3.32 6.34
CA GLU A 123 -13.61 -3.34 6.10
C GLU A 123 -14.23 -1.93 6.16
N ALA A 124 -13.80 -1.10 7.10
CA ALA A 124 -14.28 0.29 7.20
C ALA A 124 -13.90 1.13 5.97
N LEU A 125 -12.65 1.01 5.50
CA LEU A 125 -12.19 1.70 4.31
C LEU A 125 -12.95 1.25 3.06
N THR A 126 -12.96 -0.04 2.79
CA THR A 126 -13.54 -0.59 1.54
C THR A 126 -15.06 -0.48 1.47
N LYS A 127 -15.75 -0.36 2.61
CA LYS A 127 -17.17 -0.04 2.66
C LYS A 127 -17.46 1.45 2.42
N THR A 128 -16.53 2.32 2.82
CA THR A 128 -16.69 3.78 2.67
C THR A 128 -16.32 4.23 1.26
N ILE A 129 -15.17 3.77 0.78
CA ILE A 129 -14.65 4.03 -0.58
C ILE A 129 -14.13 2.70 -1.12
N PRO A 130 -14.92 1.95 -1.94
CA PRO A 130 -14.45 0.75 -2.62
C PRO A 130 -13.23 1.03 -3.50
N SER A 131 -12.42 0.00 -3.78
CA SER A 131 -11.22 0.13 -4.62
C SER A 131 -11.51 0.52 -6.07
N ASP A 132 -12.74 0.27 -6.52
CA ASP A 132 -13.25 0.61 -7.86
C ASP A 132 -14.21 1.81 -7.85
N ASP A 133 -14.15 2.64 -6.80
CA ASP A 133 -15.03 3.81 -6.68
C ASP A 133 -14.77 4.82 -7.80
N ALA A 134 -15.84 5.23 -8.48
CA ALA A 134 -15.78 6.11 -9.64
C ALA A 134 -15.24 7.54 -9.35
N SER A 135 -15.13 7.92 -8.06
CA SER A 135 -14.53 9.20 -7.66
C SER A 135 -13.02 9.23 -7.83
N GLY A 136 -12.37 8.05 -7.92
CA GLY A 136 -10.91 7.92 -7.96
C GLY A 136 -10.23 8.37 -6.66
N LEU A 137 -10.96 8.37 -5.55
CA LEU A 137 -10.41 8.72 -4.23
C LEU A 137 -9.78 7.50 -3.57
N ASP A 138 -8.55 7.70 -3.11
CA ASP A 138 -7.86 6.73 -2.27
C ASP A 138 -7.94 7.16 -0.80
N ASP A 139 -8.03 6.18 0.09
CA ASP A 139 -8.05 6.37 1.53
C ASP A 139 -7.14 5.37 2.24
N ALA A 140 -6.54 5.80 3.35
CA ALA A 140 -5.65 4.98 4.14
C ALA A 140 -5.87 5.21 5.63
N LEU A 141 -5.78 4.14 6.41
CA LEU A 141 -5.97 4.14 7.85
C LEU A 141 -4.80 3.47 8.55
N VAL A 142 -4.32 4.11 9.63
CA VAL A 142 -3.36 3.51 10.55
C VAL A 142 -3.89 3.59 11.97
N SER A 143 -3.73 2.52 12.73
CA SER A 143 -4.07 2.46 14.16
C SER A 143 -2.84 2.15 14.99
N LEU A 144 -2.62 2.96 16.02
CA LEU A 144 -1.48 2.85 16.91
C LEU A 144 -1.92 2.65 18.37
N VAL A 145 -1.07 2.01 19.15
CA VAL A 145 -1.21 1.97 20.61
C VAL A 145 -0.59 3.26 21.18
N PRO A 146 -1.37 4.12 21.87
CA PRO A 146 -0.88 5.46 22.24
C PRO A 146 0.37 5.48 23.11
N GLN A 147 0.53 4.52 24.01
CA GLN A 147 1.66 4.50 24.97
C GLN A 147 2.95 3.93 24.38
N THR A 148 2.84 3.00 23.41
CA THR A 148 3.99 2.28 22.85
C THR A 148 4.35 2.75 21.44
N GLY A 149 3.40 3.34 20.72
CA GLY A 149 3.55 3.69 19.31
C GLY A 149 3.51 2.49 18.37
N GLU A 150 3.17 1.30 18.87
CA GLU A 150 3.03 0.11 18.05
C GLU A 150 1.91 0.28 17.02
N VAL A 151 2.21 0.04 15.75
CA VAL A 151 1.22 -0.01 14.67
C VAL A 151 0.52 -1.35 14.72
N VAL A 152 -0.78 -1.34 15.03
CA VAL A 152 -1.59 -2.56 15.19
C VAL A 152 -2.52 -2.82 14.00
N ALA A 153 -2.76 -1.81 13.17
CA ALA A 153 -3.43 -1.95 11.88
C ALA A 153 -2.93 -0.88 10.90
N MET A 154 -2.84 -1.23 9.62
CA MET A 154 -2.52 -0.35 8.52
C MET A 154 -3.20 -0.87 7.27
N ALA A 155 -4.19 -0.16 6.79
CA ALA A 155 -5.02 -0.55 5.67
C ALA A 155 -5.15 0.59 4.65
N GLN A 156 -5.45 0.23 3.41
CA GLN A 156 -5.69 1.13 2.30
C GLN A 156 -6.78 0.53 1.43
N ASN A 157 -7.60 1.35 0.78
CA ASN A 157 -8.68 0.87 -0.07
C ASN A 157 -8.23 0.40 -1.46
N THR A 158 -7.01 0.72 -1.87
CA THR A 158 -6.45 0.28 -3.16
C THR A 158 -5.94 -1.15 -3.11
N VAL A 159 -5.83 -1.79 -4.27
CA VAL A 159 -5.22 -3.13 -4.42
C VAL A 159 -3.70 -2.99 -4.45
N TYR A 160 -3.00 -3.84 -3.69
CA TYR A 160 -1.53 -3.81 -3.61
C TYR A 160 -0.90 -4.60 -4.76
N GLY A 161 -0.19 -3.91 -5.66
CA GLY A 161 0.49 -4.54 -6.79
C GLY A 161 1.04 -3.55 -7.81
N VAL A 162 1.32 -4.05 -9.02
CA VAL A 162 1.90 -3.30 -10.14
C VAL A 162 1.04 -3.39 -11.40
N GLY A 163 -0.16 -3.94 -11.30
CA GLY A 163 -1.13 -4.01 -12.39
C GLY A 163 -1.81 -2.68 -12.66
N GLU A 164 -2.68 -2.67 -13.65
CA GLU A 164 -3.62 -1.57 -13.88
C GLU A 164 -4.54 -1.45 -12.66
N ASP A 165 -4.76 -0.27 -12.16
CA ASP A 165 -5.52 0.02 -10.93
C ASP A 165 -4.92 -0.56 -9.62
N GLU A 166 -3.64 -0.96 -9.62
CA GLU A 166 -2.92 -1.41 -8.44
C GLU A 166 -1.82 -0.41 -8.05
N THR A 167 -1.46 -0.37 -6.77
CA THR A 167 -0.33 0.45 -6.29
C THR A 167 0.44 -0.20 -5.17
N MET A 168 1.77 -0.06 -5.20
CA MET A 168 2.64 -0.42 -4.08
C MET A 168 2.90 0.76 -3.14
N SER A 169 2.39 1.95 -3.46
CA SER A 169 2.53 3.15 -2.62
C SER A 169 1.69 3.00 -1.36
N ASN A 170 2.36 3.00 -0.22
CA ASN A 170 1.70 2.92 1.08
C ASN A 170 1.37 4.32 1.59
N TYR A 171 0.16 4.78 1.34
CA TYR A 171 -0.24 6.16 1.66
C TYR A 171 -0.22 6.45 3.16
N ALA A 172 -0.49 5.46 4.01
CA ALA A 172 -0.42 5.63 5.46
C ALA A 172 1.01 5.84 6.00
N ALA A 173 2.04 5.42 5.23
CA ALA A 173 3.44 5.46 5.66
C ALA A 173 4.31 6.40 4.82
N ASP A 174 4.03 6.55 3.53
CA ASP A 174 4.85 7.29 2.56
C ASP A 174 4.14 8.50 1.97
N GLY A 175 2.84 8.61 2.20
CA GLY A 175 2.04 9.69 1.65
C GLY A 175 2.49 11.06 2.16
N SER A 176 2.71 11.99 1.25
CA SER A 176 2.93 13.40 1.57
C SER A 176 1.63 14.15 1.32
N PHE A 177 0.74 14.12 2.29
CA PHE A 177 -0.54 14.79 2.21
C PHE A 177 -0.53 16.10 2.97
N GLN A 178 -1.35 17.05 2.53
CA GLN A 178 -1.59 18.26 3.27
C GLN A 178 -2.35 17.93 4.56
N VAL A 179 -1.71 18.17 5.70
CA VAL A 179 -2.25 17.79 7.02
C VAL A 179 -3.51 18.55 7.43
N GLY A 180 -3.76 19.70 6.82
CA GLY A 180 -4.91 20.51 7.11
C GLY A 180 -5.03 20.87 8.59
N SER A 181 -6.25 21.03 9.05
CA SER A 181 -6.57 21.38 10.45
C SER A 181 -6.21 20.34 11.49
N THR A 182 -5.91 19.11 11.10
CA THR A 182 -5.41 18.08 12.02
C THR A 182 -4.09 18.52 12.68
N PHE A 183 -3.29 19.34 11.99
CA PHE A 183 -2.04 19.86 12.55
C PHE A 183 -2.25 20.79 13.76
N LYS A 184 -3.41 21.43 13.90
CA LYS A 184 -3.74 22.32 15.03
C LYS A 184 -3.63 21.64 16.39
N VAL A 185 -3.84 20.32 16.44
CA VAL A 185 -3.66 19.53 17.67
C VAL A 185 -2.22 19.61 18.18
N PHE A 186 -1.25 19.59 17.29
CA PHE A 186 0.18 19.70 17.68
C PHE A 186 0.52 21.12 18.13
N VAL A 187 -0.03 22.13 17.50
CA VAL A 187 0.10 23.54 17.94
C VAL A 187 -0.49 23.73 19.33
N LEU A 188 -1.68 23.16 19.57
CA LEU A 188 -2.34 23.20 20.87
C LEU A 188 -1.54 22.46 21.95
N ALA A 189 -0.96 21.31 21.63
CA ALA A 189 -0.11 20.56 22.55
C ALA A 189 1.13 21.36 22.97
N GLU A 190 1.80 22.04 22.03
CA GLU A 190 2.95 22.90 22.35
C GLU A 190 2.53 24.11 23.17
N TRP A 191 1.38 24.73 22.87
CA TRP A 191 0.81 25.83 23.65
C TRP A 191 0.68 25.48 25.14
N TYR A 192 0.12 24.30 25.44
CA TYR A 192 -0.02 23.85 26.83
C TYR A 192 1.31 23.40 27.44
N LYS A 193 2.23 22.85 26.67
CA LYS A 193 3.56 22.48 27.12
C LYS A 193 4.39 23.68 27.55
N GLU A 194 4.19 24.84 26.90
CA GLU A 194 4.73 26.14 27.32
C GLU A 194 4.07 26.73 28.57
N GLY A 195 3.09 26.03 29.16
CA GLY A 195 2.37 26.47 30.35
C GLY A 195 1.32 27.57 30.11
N ARG A 196 0.96 27.81 28.86
CA ARG A 196 -0.02 28.81 28.47
C ARG A 196 -1.45 28.33 28.69
N SER A 197 -2.38 29.27 28.87
CA SER A 197 -3.79 28.97 29.14
C SER A 197 -4.61 28.84 27.87
N GLY A 198 -5.52 27.85 27.80
CA GLY A 198 -6.52 27.77 26.73
C GLY A 198 -7.54 28.91 26.70
N TYR A 199 -7.64 29.68 27.78
CA TYR A 199 -8.46 30.88 27.88
C TYR A 199 -7.72 32.17 27.46
N GLU A 200 -6.44 32.07 27.14
CA GLU A 200 -5.66 33.19 26.64
C GLU A 200 -6.21 33.67 25.30
N THR A 201 -6.35 34.97 25.16
CA THR A 201 -6.86 35.57 23.92
C THR A 201 -5.75 35.65 22.88
N ILE A 202 -6.02 35.16 21.70
CA ILE A 202 -5.18 35.26 20.51
C ILE A 202 -5.77 36.26 19.53
N ASP A 203 -4.91 36.92 18.77
CA ASP A 203 -5.28 37.87 17.73
C ASP A 203 -5.66 37.11 16.46
N GLY A 204 -6.95 37.08 16.15
CA GLY A 204 -7.52 36.44 14.98
C GLY A 204 -7.57 37.33 13.76
N ARG A 205 -6.48 38.06 13.45
CA ARG A 205 -6.40 38.85 12.21
C ARG A 205 -6.24 37.92 11.01
N THR A 206 -6.83 38.29 9.89
CA THR A 206 -6.78 37.53 8.64
C THR A 206 -5.65 37.96 7.70
N ASN A 207 -5.06 39.13 7.92
CA ASN A 207 -3.96 39.65 7.12
C ASN A 207 -2.66 39.70 7.93
N PHE A 208 -1.64 39.04 7.46
CA PHE A 208 -0.30 39.03 8.05
C PHE A 208 0.68 39.70 7.08
N PRO A 209 1.24 40.90 7.42
CA PRO A 209 2.27 41.54 6.61
C PRO A 209 3.50 40.63 6.39
N ASN A 210 4.26 40.95 5.34
CA ASN A 210 5.54 40.28 5.09
C ASN A 210 6.43 40.30 6.37
N GLY A 211 7.03 39.13 6.67
CA GLY A 211 7.90 38.97 7.82
C GLY A 211 7.19 38.81 9.18
N SER A 212 5.85 38.68 9.19
CA SER A 212 5.09 38.36 10.42
C SER A 212 5.51 37.06 11.06
N PHE A 213 5.89 36.05 10.25
CA PHE A 213 6.38 34.76 10.72
C PHE A 213 7.84 34.56 10.32
N LYS A 214 8.62 34.02 11.25
CA LYS A 214 10.06 33.76 11.07
C LYS A 214 10.39 32.33 11.50
N CYS A 215 11.33 31.72 10.80
CA CYS A 215 11.99 30.48 11.21
C CYS A 215 13.50 30.77 11.29
N ASP A 216 14.10 30.47 12.45
CA ASP A 216 15.51 30.78 12.73
C ASP A 216 15.89 32.24 12.41
N GLY A 217 14.97 33.17 12.67
CA GLY A 217 15.17 34.60 12.42
C GLY A 217 14.91 35.07 10.98
N ALA A 218 14.76 34.15 10.03
CA ALA A 218 14.44 34.48 8.65
C ALA A 218 12.92 34.46 8.40
N PRO A 219 12.36 35.39 7.61
CA PRO A 219 10.95 35.34 7.20
C PRO A 219 10.65 34.05 6.44
N ILE A 220 9.54 33.40 6.77
CA ILE A 220 9.10 32.18 6.07
C ILE A 220 8.23 32.47 4.85
N HIS A 221 7.84 33.72 4.64
CA HIS A 221 7.15 34.21 3.44
C HIS A 221 7.63 35.62 3.09
N THR A 222 7.62 35.96 1.81
CA THR A 222 8.15 37.21 1.25
C THR A 222 7.04 38.23 0.90
N GLU A 223 5.78 37.81 0.99
CA GLU A 223 4.61 38.63 0.68
C GLU A 223 3.65 38.70 1.88
N SER A 224 2.67 39.55 1.84
CA SER A 224 1.58 39.55 2.83
C SER A 224 0.74 38.28 2.64
N TRP A 225 0.43 37.64 3.74
CA TRP A 225 -0.37 36.41 3.74
C TRP A 225 -1.78 36.67 4.25
N ASN A 226 -2.76 36.38 3.40
CA ASN A 226 -4.18 36.47 3.76
C ASN A 226 -4.67 35.07 4.10
N VAL A 227 -5.10 34.87 5.34
CA VAL A 227 -5.66 33.62 5.83
C VAL A 227 -7.18 33.69 5.71
N VAL A 228 -7.77 32.61 5.19
CA VAL A 228 -9.23 32.50 5.06
C VAL A 228 -9.72 31.32 5.86
N ASP A 229 -10.72 31.53 6.68
CA ASP A 229 -11.45 30.49 7.38
C ASP A 229 -12.65 29.99 6.56
N LEU A 230 -12.94 28.72 6.64
CA LEU A 230 -14.18 28.14 6.08
C LEU A 230 -15.43 28.80 6.65
N ALA A 231 -15.38 29.29 7.89
CA ALA A 231 -16.49 29.96 8.56
C ALA A 231 -16.50 31.49 8.41
N GLY A 232 -15.52 32.08 7.69
CA GLY A 232 -15.42 33.52 7.46
C GLY A 232 -15.32 34.34 8.75
N LYS A 233 -14.67 33.78 9.79
CA LYS A 233 -14.58 34.43 11.11
C LYS A 233 -13.24 35.08 11.28
N ASP A 234 -13.28 36.35 11.64
CA ASP A 234 -12.16 37.17 12.09
C ASP A 234 -12.42 37.68 13.51
N GLY A 235 -11.40 38.16 14.20
CA GLY A 235 -11.50 38.76 15.50
C GLY A 235 -10.70 38.07 16.59
N ALA A 236 -10.94 38.47 17.84
CA ALA A 236 -10.25 37.90 18.99
C ALA A 236 -10.96 36.64 19.48
N PHE A 237 -10.20 35.58 19.63
CA PHE A 237 -10.66 34.28 20.16
C PHE A 237 -9.84 33.90 21.37
N ASN A 238 -10.39 33.13 22.31
CA ASN A 238 -9.53 32.33 23.18
C ASN A 238 -9.12 31.02 22.43
N VAL A 239 -8.04 30.42 22.87
CA VAL A 239 -7.45 29.25 22.19
C VAL A 239 -8.44 28.09 22.09
N ILE A 240 -9.24 27.82 23.13
CA ILE A 240 -10.28 26.79 23.12
C ILE A 240 -11.33 27.09 22.04
N GLY A 241 -11.83 28.31 22.00
CA GLY A 241 -12.81 28.74 21.01
C GLY A 241 -12.27 28.67 19.57
N ALA A 242 -11.05 29.17 19.36
CA ALA A 242 -10.37 29.11 18.06
C ALA A 242 -10.18 27.65 17.58
N THR A 243 -9.76 26.76 18.48
CA THR A 243 -9.60 25.33 18.18
C THR A 243 -10.94 24.69 17.84
N GLY A 244 -11.98 24.93 18.64
CA GLY A 244 -13.31 24.36 18.42
C GLY A 244 -13.98 24.84 17.12
N LEU A 245 -13.64 26.03 16.67
CA LEU A 245 -14.12 26.60 15.39
C LEU A 245 -13.17 26.34 14.22
N SER A 246 -12.04 25.67 14.49
CA SER A 246 -10.99 25.41 13.50
C SER A 246 -10.48 26.66 12.79
N VAL A 247 -10.30 27.75 13.55
CA VAL A 247 -9.77 29.02 13.05
C VAL A 247 -8.35 28.83 12.49
N ASN A 248 -8.04 29.44 11.35
CA ASN A 248 -6.76 29.24 10.63
C ASN A 248 -5.69 30.31 10.93
N HIS A 249 -6.01 31.31 11.70
CA HIS A 249 -5.13 32.43 12.04
C HIS A 249 -4.95 32.59 13.54
#